data_8c3649234b082474502e726cce3b96cd
#
_entry.id   8c3649234b082474502e726cce3b96cd
#
_cell.length_a   1.000
_cell.length_b   1.000
_cell.length_c   1.000
_cell.angle_alpha   90.00
_cell.angle_beta   90.00
_cell.angle_gamma   90.00
#
_symmetry.space_group_name_H-M   'P 1'
#
loop_
_entity.id
_entity.type
_entity.pdbx_description
1 polymer ?
#
loop_
_entity_poly.entity_id
_entity_poly.type
_entity_poly.pdbx_seq_one_letter_code
_entity_poly.pdbx_strand_id
1 'polypeptide(L)'
;MDFGFNEQQREVQALARKILSEQVSARSLAAYDEYARPRFDAALWQQLAAAGLAGVALDECHGGMGFGFTELALLVEEVGRSIAPLPMISHGVAALALQRFAGQAMREALLPAAAAGGTLLAVALCEPRNEDPAMPLAVTARPEGDDLMLQGVKTAVAFGAQADRILLAARHGDDVAVLLLDPHAPGVSLEALQATSFEPCCDVLLDDARVPAADIICTSGGAAVMDWLAQRVAAAICAHQLGAADCAMRMAAGYTSERKQFEVPVATFQAVGHRMADCYIDIECLRLTTYQAVSLLDSEQPALTEVQIAKIWAGDTGHRVSYATQHVHGGTGIDREYPLWRYCLWLRQNEMTLGCSAAQTAALGRRLAAGEALFT
;
A
#
# COMPACT_ATOMS: atom_id res chain seq x y z
N MET A 1 1.64 20.53 17.17
CA MET A 1 1.88 19.24 16.51
C MET A 1 3.38 19.16 16.25
N ASP A 2 4.06 18.16 16.76
CA ASP A 2 5.47 17.92 16.46
C ASP A 2 5.54 17.01 15.23
N PHE A 3 6.14 17.49 14.14
CA PHE A 3 6.34 16.73 12.90
C PHE A 3 7.68 15.99 12.89
N GLY A 4 8.40 15.97 14.01
CA GLY A 4 9.66 15.25 14.14
C GLY A 4 9.45 13.80 14.53
N PHE A 5 10.16 12.88 13.90
CA PHE A 5 10.21 11.49 14.34
C PHE A 5 11.10 11.35 15.58
N ASN A 6 10.70 10.49 16.52
CA ASN A 6 11.51 10.15 17.67
C ASN A 6 12.74 9.29 17.26
N GLU A 7 13.62 8.96 18.23
CA GLU A 7 14.84 8.21 17.95
C GLU A 7 14.54 6.79 17.45
N GLN A 8 13.60 6.08 18.07
CA GLN A 8 13.22 4.72 17.69
C GLN A 8 12.62 4.68 16.28
N GLN A 9 11.78 5.64 15.91
CA GLN A 9 11.22 5.77 14.56
C GLN A 9 12.32 5.95 13.51
N ARG A 10 13.31 6.80 13.81
CA ARG A 10 14.45 7.00 12.92
C ARG A 10 15.33 5.75 12.80
N GLU A 11 15.49 4.99 13.88
CA GLU A 11 16.25 3.72 13.88
C GLU A 11 15.55 2.66 13.02
N VAL A 12 14.23 2.49 13.16
CA VAL A 12 13.44 1.58 12.31
C VAL A 12 13.57 1.95 10.83
N GLN A 13 13.39 3.25 10.51
CA GLN A 13 13.55 3.73 9.12
C GLN A 13 14.97 3.53 8.60
N ALA A 14 15.99 3.81 9.41
CA ALA A 14 17.39 3.63 9.03
C ALA A 14 17.75 2.15 8.81
N LEU A 15 17.23 1.25 9.63
CA LEU A 15 17.40 -0.19 9.47
C LEU A 15 16.77 -0.67 8.16
N ALA A 16 15.52 -0.29 7.91
CA ALA A 16 14.82 -0.62 6.67
C ALA A 16 15.58 -0.10 5.43
N ARG A 17 15.99 1.18 5.45
CA ARG A 17 16.78 1.80 4.38
C ARG A 17 18.08 1.06 4.14
N LYS A 18 18.80 0.70 5.19
CA LYS A 18 20.07 -0.04 5.07
C LYS A 18 19.85 -1.38 4.36
N ILE A 19 18.94 -2.21 4.85
CA ILE A 19 18.67 -3.53 4.25
C ILE A 19 18.25 -3.38 2.79
N LEU A 20 17.28 -2.50 2.52
CA LEU A 20 16.74 -2.31 1.17
C LEU A 20 17.78 -1.73 0.19
N SER A 21 18.61 -0.77 0.62
CA SER A 21 19.66 -0.21 -0.26
C SER A 21 20.80 -1.20 -0.57
N GLU A 22 21.08 -2.15 0.32
CA GLU A 22 22.07 -3.18 0.10
C GLU A 22 21.56 -4.30 -0.83
N GLN A 23 20.27 -4.62 -0.79
CA GLN A 23 19.67 -5.78 -1.49
C GLN A 23 18.97 -5.40 -2.79
N VAL A 24 18.39 -4.20 -2.88
CA VAL A 24 17.61 -3.77 -4.03
C VAL A 24 18.46 -2.89 -4.95
N SER A 25 18.69 -3.36 -6.15
CA SER A 25 19.44 -2.66 -7.20
C SER A 25 18.68 -2.75 -8.53
N ALA A 26 19.06 -1.91 -9.50
CA ALA A 26 18.51 -2.00 -10.86
C ALA A 26 18.67 -3.41 -11.45
N ARG A 27 19.77 -4.11 -11.12
CA ARG A 27 20.03 -5.48 -11.58
C ARG A 27 19.12 -6.50 -10.89
N SER A 28 18.91 -6.41 -9.58
CA SER A 28 18.00 -7.33 -8.88
C SER A 28 16.55 -7.13 -9.32
N LEU A 29 16.14 -5.87 -9.55
CA LEU A 29 14.80 -5.52 -10.03
C LEU A 29 14.54 -6.00 -11.46
N ALA A 30 15.57 -6.06 -12.33
CA ALA A 30 15.42 -6.53 -13.72
C ALA A 30 14.85 -7.96 -13.80
N ALA A 31 15.05 -8.77 -12.77
CA ALA A 31 14.48 -10.10 -12.69
C ALA A 31 12.95 -10.12 -12.55
N TYR A 32 12.32 -8.98 -12.27
CA TYR A 32 10.88 -8.80 -12.05
C TYR A 32 10.22 -7.87 -13.10
N ASP A 33 10.91 -7.51 -14.17
CA ASP A 33 10.40 -6.62 -15.22
C ASP A 33 9.54 -7.34 -16.27
N GLU A 34 9.18 -8.59 -16.02
CA GLU A 34 8.37 -9.42 -16.88
C GLU A 34 7.30 -10.15 -16.07
N TYR A 35 6.16 -10.47 -16.68
CA TYR A 35 5.08 -11.22 -16.02
C TYR A 35 5.33 -12.72 -15.88
N ALA A 36 6.48 -13.20 -16.37
CA ALA A 36 6.83 -14.64 -16.33
C ALA A 36 6.95 -15.19 -14.88
N ARG A 37 7.20 -14.32 -13.92
CA ARG A 37 7.23 -14.68 -12.50
C ARG A 37 6.63 -13.55 -11.65
N PRO A 38 6.03 -13.88 -10.49
CA PRO A 38 5.53 -12.86 -9.55
C PRO A 38 6.66 -11.93 -9.09
N ARG A 39 6.38 -10.62 -8.99
CA ARG A 39 7.27 -9.63 -8.42
C ARG A 39 7.24 -9.74 -6.89
N PHE A 40 7.79 -10.83 -6.39
CA PHE A 40 7.94 -11.12 -4.96
C PHE A 40 9.33 -11.69 -4.68
N ASP A 41 10.11 -11.01 -3.84
CA ASP A 41 11.42 -11.47 -3.40
C ASP A 41 11.32 -12.14 -2.03
N ALA A 42 11.14 -13.46 -2.04
CA ALA A 42 11.01 -14.25 -0.81
C ALA A 42 12.27 -14.23 0.06
N ALA A 43 13.47 -14.09 -0.54
CA ALA A 43 14.72 -14.03 0.23
C ALA A 43 14.83 -12.68 0.96
N LEU A 44 14.52 -11.58 0.29
CA LEU A 44 14.47 -10.26 0.90
C LEU A 44 13.36 -10.18 1.97
N TRP A 45 12.20 -10.80 1.71
CA TRP A 45 11.12 -10.90 2.69
C TRP A 45 11.58 -11.58 3.98
N GLN A 46 12.24 -12.72 3.89
CA GLN A 46 12.77 -13.45 5.05
C GLN A 46 13.87 -12.66 5.78
N GLN A 47 14.66 -11.87 5.05
CA GLN A 47 15.68 -11.02 5.66
C GLN A 47 15.05 -9.89 6.48
N LEU A 48 14.00 -9.24 5.98
CA LEU A 48 13.25 -8.22 6.72
C LEU A 48 12.54 -8.83 7.93
N ALA A 49 11.95 -10.03 7.78
CA ALA A 49 11.32 -10.75 8.88
C ALA A 49 12.32 -11.12 9.97
N ALA A 50 13.51 -11.61 9.61
CA ALA A 50 14.58 -11.89 10.56
C ALA A 50 15.09 -10.64 11.31
N ALA A 51 14.92 -9.45 10.71
CA ALA A 51 15.18 -8.16 11.35
C ALA A 51 13.98 -7.63 12.17
N GLY A 52 12.88 -8.38 12.27
CA GLY A 52 11.64 -8.01 12.98
C GLY A 52 10.70 -7.11 12.18
N LEU A 53 11.11 -6.67 10.98
CA LEU A 53 10.37 -5.63 10.23
C LEU A 53 9.05 -6.13 9.63
N ALA A 54 8.86 -7.44 9.42
CA ALA A 54 7.56 -8.00 9.00
C ALA A 54 6.48 -7.79 10.08
N GLY A 55 6.87 -7.87 11.37
CA GLY A 55 6.00 -7.65 12.51
C GLY A 55 6.21 -6.29 13.20
N VAL A 56 6.73 -5.28 12.50
CA VAL A 56 7.13 -3.99 13.10
C VAL A 56 6.02 -3.35 13.94
N ALA A 57 4.79 -3.41 13.47
CA ALA A 57 3.62 -2.79 14.13
C ALA A 57 2.81 -3.75 15.02
N LEU A 58 3.23 -5.00 15.15
CA LEU A 58 2.58 -5.98 16.01
C LEU A 58 3.13 -5.94 17.43
N ASP A 59 2.26 -6.24 18.40
CA ASP A 59 2.62 -6.32 19.81
C ASP A 59 3.71 -7.39 20.06
N GLU A 60 4.56 -7.16 21.04
CA GLU A 60 5.63 -8.09 21.43
C GLU A 60 5.11 -9.48 21.84
N CYS A 61 3.90 -9.54 22.44
CA CYS A 61 3.26 -10.82 22.81
C CYS A 61 2.92 -11.70 21.60
N HIS A 62 2.89 -11.13 20.40
CA HIS A 62 2.72 -11.84 19.13
C HIS A 62 4.02 -11.96 18.33
N GLY A 63 5.17 -11.66 18.95
CA GLY A 63 6.48 -11.72 18.27
C GLY A 63 6.79 -10.51 17.40
N GLY A 64 6.01 -9.44 17.50
CA GLY A 64 6.26 -8.15 16.84
C GLY A 64 7.25 -7.28 17.60
N MET A 65 7.52 -6.08 17.09
CA MET A 65 8.43 -5.11 17.71
C MET A 65 7.74 -4.15 18.69
N GLY A 66 6.40 -4.22 18.84
CA GLY A 66 5.63 -3.38 19.76
C GLY A 66 5.50 -1.93 19.30
N PHE A 67 5.74 -1.63 18.03
CA PHE A 67 5.54 -0.30 17.45
C PHE A 67 4.12 -0.13 16.90
N GLY A 68 3.87 0.95 16.14
CA GLY A 68 2.57 1.29 15.62
C GLY A 68 2.50 1.43 14.11
N PHE A 69 1.41 2.04 13.66
CA PHE A 69 1.19 2.29 12.24
C PHE A 69 2.18 3.31 11.67
N THR A 70 2.71 4.23 12.50
CA THR A 70 3.73 5.20 12.07
C THR A 70 5.00 4.50 11.60
N GLU A 71 5.51 3.51 12.35
CA GLU A 71 6.73 2.77 11.99
C GLU A 71 6.50 1.88 10.77
N LEU A 72 5.31 1.30 10.63
CA LEU A 72 4.92 0.61 9.42
C LEU A 72 4.93 1.55 8.19
N ALA A 73 4.40 2.76 8.33
CA ALA A 73 4.40 3.75 7.25
C ALA A 73 5.82 4.19 6.87
N LEU A 74 6.72 4.38 7.85
CA LEU A 74 8.13 4.68 7.60
C LEU A 74 8.84 3.53 6.86
N LEU A 75 8.57 2.29 7.23
CA LEU A 75 9.07 1.12 6.51
C LEU A 75 8.53 1.07 5.08
N VAL A 76 7.24 1.33 4.89
CA VAL A 76 6.59 1.37 3.56
C VAL A 76 7.16 2.50 2.70
N GLU A 77 7.52 3.66 3.27
CA GLU A 77 8.23 4.72 2.53
C GLU A 77 9.56 4.19 1.96
N GLU A 78 10.34 3.43 2.74
CA GLU A 78 11.61 2.87 2.26
C GLU A 78 11.40 1.75 1.22
N VAL A 79 10.33 0.96 1.34
CA VAL A 79 9.92 0.01 0.30
C VAL A 79 9.60 0.74 -1.00
N GLY A 80 8.86 1.86 -0.93
CA GLY A 80 8.59 2.73 -2.08
C GLY A 80 9.85 3.38 -2.65
N ARG A 81 10.76 3.85 -1.80
CA ARG A 81 12.04 4.46 -2.20
C ARG A 81 12.91 3.52 -3.03
N SER A 82 12.86 2.24 -2.72
CA SER A 82 13.59 1.17 -3.44
C SER A 82 12.73 0.45 -4.46
N ILE A 83 11.41 0.69 -4.47
CA ILE A 83 10.40 -0.10 -5.21
C ILE A 83 10.62 -1.59 -5.04
N ALA A 84 10.89 -2.01 -3.79
CA ALA A 84 11.19 -3.39 -3.47
C ALA A 84 10.00 -4.32 -3.73
N PRO A 85 10.22 -5.54 -4.27
CA PRO A 85 9.17 -6.49 -4.59
C PRO A 85 8.66 -7.23 -3.33
N LEU A 86 7.94 -6.50 -2.47
CA LEU A 86 7.52 -6.95 -1.13
C LEU A 86 6.04 -6.64 -0.85
N PRO A 87 5.30 -7.51 -0.15
CA PRO A 87 3.87 -7.33 0.17
C PRO A 87 3.64 -6.45 1.41
N MET A 88 4.52 -5.49 1.71
CA MET A 88 4.56 -4.80 3.01
C MET A 88 3.26 -4.08 3.36
N ILE A 89 2.61 -3.43 2.39
CA ILE A 89 1.34 -2.73 2.63
C ILE A 89 0.24 -3.71 3.00
N SER A 90 -0.01 -4.70 2.13
CA SER A 90 -1.09 -5.69 2.35
C SER A 90 -0.88 -6.47 3.62
N HIS A 91 0.34 -7.00 3.83
CA HIS A 91 0.69 -7.81 4.98
C HIS A 91 0.61 -7.02 6.30
N GLY A 92 1.28 -5.88 6.37
CA GLY A 92 1.36 -5.09 7.60
C GLY A 92 0.00 -4.56 8.05
N VAL A 93 -0.83 -4.06 7.11
CA VAL A 93 -2.16 -3.55 7.46
C VAL A 93 -3.14 -4.68 7.80
N ALA A 94 -3.07 -5.84 7.10
CA ALA A 94 -3.88 -7.00 7.46
C ALA A 94 -3.52 -7.52 8.86
N ALA A 95 -2.24 -7.62 9.19
CA ALA A 95 -1.76 -8.06 10.48
C ALA A 95 -2.24 -7.14 11.62
N LEU A 96 -2.15 -5.82 11.43
CA LEU A 96 -2.71 -4.83 12.36
C LEU A 96 -4.24 -4.99 12.53
N ALA A 97 -4.98 -5.23 11.44
CA ALA A 97 -6.42 -5.45 11.52
C ALA A 97 -6.75 -6.72 12.31
N LEU A 98 -6.00 -7.81 12.12
CA LEU A 98 -6.15 -9.03 12.91
C LEU A 98 -5.85 -8.79 14.38
N GLN A 99 -4.78 -8.08 14.70
CA GLN A 99 -4.44 -7.75 16.08
C GLN A 99 -5.58 -6.98 16.77
N ARG A 100 -6.22 -6.08 16.06
CA ARG A 100 -7.26 -5.21 16.61
C ARG A 100 -8.63 -5.87 16.71
N PHE A 101 -9.06 -6.59 15.66
CA PHE A 101 -10.45 -7.01 15.50
C PHE A 101 -10.67 -8.51 15.61
N ALA A 102 -9.64 -9.34 15.42
CA ALA A 102 -9.79 -10.79 15.51
C ALA A 102 -9.96 -11.28 16.95
N GLY A 103 -10.65 -12.39 17.12
CA GLY A 103 -10.74 -13.09 18.41
C GLY A 103 -9.38 -13.64 18.88
N GLN A 104 -9.25 -13.88 20.19
CA GLN A 104 -7.98 -14.30 20.80
C GLN A 104 -7.37 -15.54 20.11
N ALA A 105 -8.18 -16.57 19.86
CA ALA A 105 -7.70 -17.82 19.23
C ALA A 105 -7.10 -17.58 17.83
N MET A 106 -7.72 -16.71 17.01
CA MET A 106 -7.25 -16.35 15.69
C MET A 106 -5.94 -15.54 15.76
N ARG A 107 -5.83 -14.58 16.69
CA ARG A 107 -4.62 -13.81 16.92
C ARG A 107 -3.45 -14.72 17.33
N GLU A 108 -3.66 -15.59 18.29
CA GLU A 108 -2.63 -16.55 18.78
C GLU A 108 -2.18 -17.54 17.69
N ALA A 109 -3.10 -17.94 16.80
CA ALA A 109 -2.79 -18.86 15.72
C ALA A 109 -2.01 -18.22 14.56
N LEU A 110 -2.28 -16.95 14.22
CA LEU A 110 -1.80 -16.34 12.98
C LEU A 110 -0.69 -15.30 13.19
N LEU A 111 -0.82 -14.44 14.21
CA LEU A 111 0.07 -13.28 14.34
C LEU A 111 1.54 -13.63 14.59
N PRO A 112 1.89 -14.66 15.39
CA PRO A 112 3.31 -15.02 15.56
C PRO A 112 3.98 -15.46 14.24
N ALA A 113 3.28 -16.25 13.44
CA ALA A 113 3.78 -16.66 12.12
C ALA A 113 3.82 -15.49 11.13
N ALA A 114 2.86 -14.59 11.19
CA ALA A 114 2.85 -13.35 10.38
C ALA A 114 4.03 -12.43 10.76
N ALA A 115 4.25 -12.18 12.05
CA ALA A 115 5.39 -11.39 12.54
C ALA A 115 6.74 -11.97 12.11
N ALA A 116 6.86 -13.30 12.09
CA ALA A 116 8.06 -14.01 11.63
C ALA A 116 8.16 -14.11 10.09
N GLY A 117 7.21 -13.56 9.33
CA GLY A 117 7.18 -13.61 7.87
C GLY A 117 6.87 -15.01 7.29
N GLY A 118 6.44 -15.94 8.12
CA GLY A 118 6.08 -17.31 7.72
C GLY A 118 4.62 -17.46 7.22
N THR A 119 3.76 -16.49 7.54
CA THR A 119 2.39 -16.41 7.03
C THR A 119 2.21 -15.07 6.33
N LEU A 120 1.95 -15.09 5.04
CA LEU A 120 1.66 -13.89 4.25
C LEU A 120 0.17 -13.58 4.28
N LEU A 121 -0.12 -12.31 4.55
CA LEU A 121 -1.49 -11.79 4.58
C LEU A 121 -1.73 -10.83 3.42
N ALA A 122 -2.89 -10.91 2.80
CA ALA A 122 -3.35 -9.96 1.82
C ALA A 122 -4.68 -9.33 2.23
N VAL A 123 -5.01 -8.20 1.58
CA VAL A 123 -6.27 -7.48 1.79
C VAL A 123 -7.01 -7.34 0.47
N ALA A 124 -8.26 -7.74 0.42
CA ALA A 124 -9.13 -7.61 -0.74
C ALA A 124 -10.20 -6.55 -0.51
N LEU A 125 -9.91 -5.30 -0.93
CA LEU A 125 -10.78 -4.13 -0.75
C LEU A 125 -11.71 -3.90 -1.94
N CYS A 126 -11.21 -4.10 -3.15
CA CYS A 126 -11.88 -3.65 -4.36
C CYS A 126 -12.85 -4.68 -4.91
N GLU A 127 -13.96 -4.21 -5.46
CA GLU A 127 -14.92 -4.99 -6.22
C GLU A 127 -15.21 -4.30 -7.56
N PRO A 128 -15.64 -5.04 -8.60
CA PRO A 128 -16.02 -4.43 -9.87
C PRO A 128 -17.14 -3.40 -9.68
N ARG A 129 -16.93 -2.18 -10.18
CA ARG A 129 -17.90 -1.06 -10.13
C ARG A 129 -18.27 -0.60 -8.71
N ASN A 130 -17.46 -0.91 -7.72
CA ASN A 130 -17.66 -0.45 -6.35
C ASN A 130 -16.46 0.42 -5.93
N GLU A 131 -16.73 1.68 -5.61
CA GLU A 131 -15.72 2.65 -5.14
C GLU A 131 -15.62 2.69 -3.60
N ASP A 132 -16.55 2.02 -2.90
CA ASP A 132 -16.61 2.01 -1.43
C ASP A 132 -16.19 0.64 -0.89
N PRO A 133 -14.96 0.50 -0.37
CA PRO A 133 -14.47 -0.76 0.17
C PRO A 133 -15.18 -1.20 1.45
N ALA A 134 -15.85 -0.29 2.16
CA ALA A 134 -16.58 -0.57 3.41
C ALA A 134 -17.95 -1.22 3.16
N MET A 135 -18.51 -1.03 1.97
CA MET A 135 -19.83 -1.54 1.59
C MET A 135 -19.73 -2.49 0.39
N PRO A 136 -19.44 -3.79 0.63
CA PRO A 136 -19.34 -4.77 -0.45
C PRO A 136 -20.68 -4.93 -1.18
N LEU A 137 -20.64 -4.92 -2.51
CA LEU A 137 -21.81 -5.06 -3.40
C LEU A 137 -21.81 -6.40 -4.14
N ALA A 138 -20.64 -6.82 -4.63
CA ALA A 138 -20.49 -7.99 -5.49
C ALA A 138 -20.24 -9.27 -4.68
N VAL A 139 -19.61 -9.18 -3.50
CA VAL A 139 -19.36 -10.34 -2.66
C VAL A 139 -20.46 -10.44 -1.60
N THR A 140 -21.11 -11.60 -1.55
CA THR A 140 -22.16 -11.94 -0.59
C THR A 140 -21.77 -13.14 0.24
N ALA A 141 -22.22 -13.17 1.50
CA ALA A 141 -22.06 -14.28 2.42
C ALA A 141 -23.43 -14.80 2.85
N ARG A 142 -23.65 -16.10 2.73
CA ARG A 142 -24.83 -16.78 3.26
C ARG A 142 -24.43 -17.76 4.36
N PRO A 143 -25.22 -17.91 5.44
CA PRO A 143 -24.90 -18.86 6.50
C PRO A 143 -25.11 -20.31 6.04
N GLU A 144 -24.22 -21.20 6.50
CA GLU A 144 -24.33 -22.64 6.36
C GLU A 144 -23.86 -23.31 7.66
N GLY A 145 -24.82 -23.53 8.58
CA GLY A 145 -24.51 -23.86 9.97
C GLY A 145 -23.78 -22.70 10.66
N ASP A 146 -22.62 -22.97 11.22
CA ASP A 146 -21.77 -21.95 11.87
C ASP A 146 -20.82 -21.26 10.87
N ASP A 147 -20.72 -21.77 9.64
CA ASP A 147 -19.82 -21.28 8.60
C ASP A 147 -20.53 -20.29 7.66
N LEU A 148 -19.76 -19.61 6.83
CA LEU A 148 -20.26 -18.74 5.75
C LEU A 148 -19.87 -19.29 4.39
N MET A 149 -20.81 -19.24 3.44
CA MET A 149 -20.58 -19.54 2.03
C MET A 149 -20.52 -18.22 1.26
N LEU A 150 -19.46 -18.04 0.50
CA LEU A 150 -19.20 -16.81 -0.25
C LEU A 150 -19.51 -16.99 -1.73
N GLN A 151 -20.07 -15.94 -2.33
CA GLN A 151 -20.29 -15.82 -3.78
C GLN A 151 -19.89 -14.42 -4.24
N GLY A 152 -19.17 -14.33 -5.38
CA GLY A 152 -18.84 -13.05 -5.99
C GLY A 152 -17.38 -12.91 -6.38
N VAL A 153 -16.91 -11.66 -6.51
CA VAL A 153 -15.56 -11.36 -6.99
C VAL A 153 -14.95 -10.20 -6.20
N LYS A 154 -13.72 -10.38 -5.71
CA LYS A 154 -12.82 -9.29 -5.32
C LYS A 154 -11.79 -9.08 -6.41
N THR A 155 -11.55 -7.81 -6.80
CA THR A 155 -10.66 -7.50 -7.92
C THR A 155 -9.38 -6.82 -7.48
N ALA A 156 -8.32 -7.01 -8.28
CA ALA A 156 -7.02 -6.38 -8.11
C ALA A 156 -6.41 -6.55 -6.71
N VAL A 157 -6.52 -7.77 -6.17
CA VAL A 157 -5.97 -8.12 -4.85
C VAL A 157 -4.46 -8.25 -4.95
N ALA A 158 -3.73 -7.27 -4.41
CA ALA A 158 -2.28 -7.26 -4.41
C ALA A 158 -1.74 -8.43 -3.57
N PHE A 159 -0.81 -9.20 -4.15
CA PHE A 159 -0.21 -10.40 -3.57
C PHE A 159 -1.22 -11.50 -3.17
N GLY A 160 -2.45 -11.47 -3.70
CA GLY A 160 -3.48 -12.45 -3.34
C GLY A 160 -3.07 -13.90 -3.63
N ALA A 161 -2.36 -14.15 -4.74
CA ALA A 161 -1.87 -15.48 -5.10
C ALA A 161 -0.63 -15.93 -4.31
N GLN A 162 0.04 -15.03 -3.59
CA GLN A 162 1.18 -15.33 -2.71
C GLN A 162 0.77 -15.41 -1.24
N ALA A 163 -0.44 -14.96 -0.90
CA ALA A 163 -0.93 -14.91 0.46
C ALA A 163 -1.39 -16.29 0.95
N ASP A 164 -1.15 -16.56 2.23
CA ASP A 164 -1.71 -17.71 2.94
C ASP A 164 -3.14 -17.45 3.41
N ARG A 165 -3.48 -16.16 3.64
CA ARG A 165 -4.82 -15.71 4.04
C ARG A 165 -5.13 -14.36 3.42
N ILE A 166 -6.37 -14.18 2.97
CA ILE A 166 -6.87 -12.92 2.40
C ILE A 166 -7.98 -12.37 3.29
N LEU A 167 -7.74 -11.17 3.86
CA LEU A 167 -8.75 -10.44 4.61
C LEU A 167 -9.73 -9.78 3.63
N LEU A 168 -11.02 -10.05 3.78
CA LEU A 168 -12.04 -9.47 2.92
C LEU A 168 -13.37 -9.25 3.65
N ALA A 169 -14.21 -8.41 3.06
CA ALA A 169 -15.61 -8.22 3.48
C ALA A 169 -16.57 -8.82 2.46
N ALA A 170 -17.72 -9.26 2.99
CA ALA A 170 -18.87 -9.73 2.22
C ALA A 170 -20.16 -9.17 2.80
N ARG A 171 -21.15 -8.91 1.95
CA ARG A 171 -22.50 -8.53 2.40
C ARG A 171 -23.18 -9.74 3.04
N HIS A 172 -23.62 -9.58 4.25
CA HIS A 172 -24.29 -10.61 5.06
C HIS A 172 -25.66 -10.10 5.51
N GLY A 173 -26.71 -10.44 4.77
CA GLY A 173 -28.05 -9.83 4.95
C GLY A 173 -27.99 -8.31 4.70
N ASP A 174 -28.39 -7.54 5.72
CA ASP A 174 -28.36 -6.07 5.71
C ASP A 174 -27.04 -5.50 6.32
N ASP A 175 -26.10 -6.36 6.69
CA ASP A 175 -24.85 -5.99 7.36
C ASP A 175 -23.63 -6.46 6.55
N VAL A 176 -22.44 -6.20 7.06
CA VAL A 176 -21.15 -6.57 6.47
C VAL A 176 -20.44 -7.56 7.40
N ALA A 177 -20.10 -8.72 6.86
CA ALA A 177 -19.19 -9.66 7.50
C ALA A 177 -17.75 -9.41 7.06
N VAL A 178 -16.78 -9.58 7.99
CA VAL A 178 -15.35 -9.55 7.72
C VAL A 178 -14.75 -10.88 8.11
N LEU A 179 -13.92 -11.43 7.23
CA LEU A 179 -13.41 -12.79 7.36
C LEU A 179 -12.04 -12.97 6.70
N LEU A 180 -11.39 -14.07 7.05
CA LEU A 180 -10.15 -14.53 6.44
C LEU A 180 -10.45 -15.67 5.48
N LEU A 181 -10.11 -15.49 4.21
CA LEU A 181 -10.22 -16.50 3.18
C LEU A 181 -8.92 -17.28 3.05
N ASP A 182 -9.01 -18.58 2.96
CA ASP A 182 -7.94 -19.41 2.43
C ASP A 182 -7.99 -19.36 0.89
N PRO A 183 -6.97 -18.83 0.19
CA PRO A 183 -6.99 -18.72 -1.26
C PRO A 183 -6.98 -20.05 -2.00
N HIS A 184 -6.69 -21.16 -1.27
CA HIS A 184 -6.68 -22.52 -1.81
C HIS A 184 -7.93 -23.35 -1.42
N ALA A 185 -8.90 -22.73 -0.73
CA ALA A 185 -10.14 -23.42 -0.34
C ALA A 185 -10.97 -23.81 -1.58
N PRO A 186 -11.76 -24.90 -1.49
CA PRO A 186 -12.73 -25.23 -2.52
C PRO A 186 -13.69 -24.07 -2.79
N GLY A 187 -13.98 -23.80 -4.07
CA GLY A 187 -14.81 -22.68 -4.49
C GLY A 187 -14.07 -21.34 -4.63
N VAL A 188 -12.75 -21.31 -4.37
CA VAL A 188 -11.91 -20.14 -4.63
C VAL A 188 -11.09 -20.36 -5.89
N SER A 189 -11.09 -19.37 -6.80
CA SER A 189 -10.24 -19.34 -7.98
C SER A 189 -9.53 -17.99 -8.06
N LEU A 190 -8.25 -18.02 -8.46
CA LEU A 190 -7.42 -16.81 -8.58
C LEU A 190 -7.08 -16.59 -10.04
N GLU A 191 -7.48 -15.46 -10.59
CA GLU A 191 -7.15 -15.05 -11.96
C GLU A 191 -6.08 -13.94 -11.92
N ALA A 192 -4.88 -14.25 -12.41
CA ALA A 192 -3.76 -13.31 -12.40
C ALA A 192 -4.04 -12.10 -13.30
N LEU A 193 -3.76 -10.91 -12.78
CA LEU A 193 -3.83 -9.65 -13.52
C LEU A 193 -2.42 -9.12 -13.83
N GLN A 194 -2.32 -8.33 -14.90
CA GLN A 194 -1.08 -7.68 -15.30
C GLN A 194 -1.12 -6.20 -14.94
N ALA A 195 -0.54 -5.85 -13.80
CA ALA A 195 -0.38 -4.47 -13.38
C ALA A 195 0.81 -3.80 -14.10
N THR A 196 0.69 -2.52 -14.43
CA THR A 196 1.76 -1.79 -15.16
C THR A 196 3.07 -1.71 -14.37
N SER A 197 3.02 -1.72 -13.04
CA SER A 197 4.19 -1.78 -12.15
C SER A 197 4.80 -3.16 -12.00
N PHE A 198 4.18 -4.19 -12.60
CA PHE A 198 4.45 -5.63 -12.39
C PHE A 198 4.13 -6.13 -10.98
N GLU A 199 3.45 -5.35 -10.15
CA GLU A 199 2.98 -5.82 -8.84
C GLU A 199 2.09 -7.06 -9.04
N PRO A 200 2.34 -8.16 -8.30
CA PRO A 200 1.47 -9.32 -8.38
C PRO A 200 0.08 -8.96 -7.87
N CYS A 201 -0.91 -9.10 -8.71
CA CYS A 201 -2.30 -8.95 -8.31
C CYS A 201 -3.18 -9.96 -9.04
N CYS A 202 -4.32 -10.28 -8.45
CA CYS A 202 -5.27 -11.22 -9.01
C CYS A 202 -6.71 -10.79 -8.69
N ASP A 203 -7.64 -11.28 -9.50
CA ASP A 203 -9.03 -11.35 -9.10
C ASP A 203 -9.24 -12.62 -8.27
N VAL A 204 -10.03 -12.51 -7.21
CA VAL A 204 -10.42 -13.62 -6.35
C VAL A 204 -11.89 -13.91 -6.62
N LEU A 205 -12.14 -15.01 -7.33
CA LEU A 205 -13.47 -15.49 -7.69
C LEU A 205 -13.96 -16.47 -6.63
N LEU A 206 -15.15 -16.24 -6.16
CA LEU A 206 -15.81 -17.01 -5.09
C LEU A 206 -17.05 -17.66 -5.66
N ASP A 207 -17.07 -18.99 -5.68
CA ASP A 207 -18.20 -19.81 -6.14
C ASP A 207 -18.52 -20.85 -5.08
N ASP A 208 -19.46 -20.52 -4.20
CA ASP A 208 -19.77 -21.29 -2.99
C ASP A 208 -18.52 -21.59 -2.14
N ALA A 209 -17.64 -20.59 -2.00
CA ALA A 209 -16.42 -20.72 -1.22
C ALA A 209 -16.75 -20.71 0.28
N ARG A 210 -16.39 -21.82 0.97
CA ARG A 210 -16.68 -21.98 2.40
C ARG A 210 -15.63 -21.29 3.26
N VAL A 211 -16.08 -20.49 4.22
CA VAL A 211 -15.27 -19.91 5.29
C VAL A 211 -15.72 -20.50 6.62
N PRO A 212 -14.84 -21.24 7.31
CA PRO A 212 -15.15 -21.80 8.62
C PRO A 212 -15.41 -20.72 9.67
N ALA A 213 -16.22 -21.03 10.66
CA ALA A 213 -16.52 -20.12 11.78
C ALA A 213 -15.27 -19.58 12.48
N ALA A 214 -14.18 -20.38 12.53
CA ALA A 214 -12.91 -19.98 13.14
C ALA A 214 -12.19 -18.85 12.35
N ASP A 215 -12.52 -18.65 11.07
CA ASP A 215 -11.92 -17.65 10.18
C ASP A 215 -12.84 -16.42 10.00
N ILE A 216 -13.97 -16.35 10.73
CA ILE A 216 -14.87 -15.20 10.73
C ILE A 216 -14.45 -14.22 11.83
N ILE A 217 -14.15 -12.98 11.44
CA ILE A 217 -13.79 -11.90 12.38
C ILE A 217 -15.06 -11.30 12.98
N CYS A 218 -16.04 -10.97 12.14
CA CYS A 218 -17.35 -10.51 12.57
C CYS A 218 -18.41 -10.78 11.48
N THR A 219 -19.66 -10.93 11.88
CA THR A 219 -20.83 -11.09 10.99
C THR A 219 -21.71 -9.85 10.93
N SER A 220 -21.39 -8.82 11.74
CA SER A 220 -22.05 -7.52 11.77
C SER A 220 -21.06 -6.42 12.13
N GLY A 221 -21.37 -5.17 11.74
CA GLY A 221 -20.51 -4.01 11.99
C GLY A 221 -19.22 -4.00 11.17
N GLY A 222 -19.09 -4.88 10.21
CA GLY A 222 -17.88 -5.02 9.40
C GLY A 222 -17.55 -3.79 8.55
N ALA A 223 -18.53 -2.94 8.25
CA ALA A 223 -18.28 -1.69 7.53
C ALA A 223 -17.27 -0.80 8.27
N ALA A 224 -17.35 -0.69 9.60
CA ALA A 224 -16.40 0.07 10.40
C ALA A 224 -14.99 -0.55 10.39
N VAL A 225 -14.90 -1.88 10.37
CA VAL A 225 -13.62 -2.60 10.23
C VAL A 225 -12.98 -2.30 8.86
N MET A 226 -13.78 -2.32 7.80
CA MET A 226 -13.30 -2.06 6.44
C MET A 226 -12.92 -0.60 6.24
N ASP A 227 -13.65 0.34 6.82
CA ASP A 227 -13.27 1.76 6.85
C ASP A 227 -11.91 1.98 7.53
N TRP A 228 -11.72 1.37 8.70
CA TRP A 228 -10.47 1.42 9.45
C TRP A 228 -9.30 0.89 8.61
N LEU A 229 -9.52 -0.22 7.93
CA LEU A 229 -8.54 -0.91 7.10
C LEU A 229 -8.24 -0.13 5.81
N ALA A 230 -9.27 0.36 5.10
CA ALA A 230 -9.12 1.10 3.85
C ALA A 230 -8.34 2.41 4.04
N GLN A 231 -8.59 3.13 5.15
CA GLN A 231 -7.86 4.36 5.47
C GLN A 231 -6.37 4.08 5.69
N ARG A 232 -6.02 2.98 6.38
CA ARG A 232 -4.62 2.61 6.61
C ARG A 232 -3.90 2.12 5.35
N VAL A 233 -4.59 1.36 4.50
CA VAL A 233 -4.03 0.97 3.20
C VAL A 233 -3.81 2.22 2.33
N ALA A 234 -4.76 3.16 2.29
CA ALA A 234 -4.62 4.40 1.53
C ALA A 234 -3.45 5.27 2.04
N ALA A 235 -3.30 5.43 3.35
CA ALA A 235 -2.18 6.16 3.96
C ALA A 235 -0.83 5.46 3.70
N ALA A 236 -0.78 4.13 3.77
CA ALA A 236 0.42 3.35 3.43
C ALA A 236 0.79 3.49 1.94
N ILE A 237 -0.19 3.53 1.02
CA ILE A 237 0.05 3.84 -0.40
C ILE A 237 0.64 5.25 -0.55
N CYS A 238 0.19 6.24 0.22
CA CYS A 238 0.76 7.59 0.21
C CYS A 238 2.22 7.59 0.68
N ALA A 239 2.56 6.81 1.71
CA ALA A 239 3.94 6.64 2.18
C ALA A 239 4.83 5.96 1.10
N HIS A 240 4.33 4.90 0.45
CA HIS A 240 5.03 4.27 -0.68
C HIS A 240 5.24 5.25 -1.83
N GLN A 241 4.22 6.03 -2.18
CA GLN A 241 4.29 7.07 -3.21
C GLN A 241 5.35 8.11 -2.89
N LEU A 242 5.42 8.55 -1.63
CA LEU A 242 6.41 9.50 -1.14
C LEU A 242 7.84 8.99 -1.38
N GLY A 243 8.12 7.76 -0.96
CA GLY A 243 9.44 7.14 -1.16
C GLY A 243 9.81 7.04 -2.64
N ALA A 244 8.89 6.58 -3.48
CA ALA A 244 9.11 6.44 -4.92
C ALA A 244 9.31 7.79 -5.62
N ALA A 245 8.52 8.81 -5.27
CA ALA A 245 8.60 10.15 -5.84
C ALA A 245 9.92 10.86 -5.48
N ASP A 246 10.32 10.78 -4.20
CA ASP A 246 11.60 11.36 -3.74
C ASP A 246 12.79 10.71 -4.47
N CYS A 247 12.78 9.38 -4.63
CA CYS A 247 13.84 8.69 -5.37
C CYS A 247 13.87 9.10 -6.85
N ALA A 248 12.74 9.12 -7.54
CA ALA A 248 12.65 9.53 -8.95
C ALA A 248 13.14 10.98 -9.16
N MET A 249 12.75 11.90 -8.28
CA MET A 249 13.16 13.30 -8.32
C MET A 249 14.68 13.44 -8.09
N ARG A 250 15.25 12.72 -7.11
CA ARG A 250 16.71 12.73 -6.86
C ARG A 250 17.50 12.17 -8.03
N MET A 251 17.02 11.10 -8.68
CA MET A 251 17.62 10.58 -9.91
C MET A 251 17.62 11.64 -11.01
N ALA A 252 16.53 12.37 -11.20
CA ALA A 252 16.43 13.44 -12.19
C ALA A 252 17.36 14.62 -11.86
N ALA A 253 17.44 15.01 -10.59
CA ALA A 253 18.35 16.06 -10.15
C ALA A 253 19.84 15.68 -10.39
N GLY A 254 20.21 14.44 -10.03
CA GLY A 254 21.57 13.92 -10.31
C GLY A 254 21.89 13.91 -11.80
N TYR A 255 21.02 13.30 -12.61
CA TYR A 255 21.19 13.23 -14.05
C TYR A 255 21.37 14.62 -14.69
N THR A 256 20.49 15.58 -14.37
CA THR A 256 20.53 16.92 -14.96
C THR A 256 21.75 17.75 -14.50
N SER A 257 22.28 17.44 -13.32
CA SER A 257 23.49 18.08 -12.80
C SER A 257 24.79 17.59 -13.51
N GLU A 258 24.78 16.37 -14.03
CA GLU A 258 25.90 15.75 -14.71
C GLU A 258 25.83 15.88 -16.25
N ARG A 259 24.61 15.69 -16.80
CA ARG A 259 24.37 15.76 -18.25
C ARG A 259 24.58 17.16 -18.77
N LYS A 260 25.46 17.29 -19.77
CA LYS A 260 25.76 18.58 -20.43
C LYS A 260 25.10 18.69 -21.80
N GLN A 261 24.55 19.85 -22.09
CA GLN A 261 24.17 20.33 -23.42
C GLN A 261 24.59 21.79 -23.54
N PHE A 262 25.04 22.20 -24.74
CA PHE A 262 25.60 23.55 -24.95
C PHE A 262 26.74 23.85 -23.97
N GLU A 263 27.55 22.85 -23.65
CA GLU A 263 28.75 22.91 -22.77
C GLU A 263 28.45 23.15 -21.27
N VAL A 264 27.18 23.25 -20.86
CA VAL A 264 26.80 23.47 -19.47
C VAL A 264 25.89 22.32 -18.97
N PRO A 265 25.84 22.05 -17.63
CA PRO A 265 24.89 21.10 -17.06
C PRO A 265 23.45 21.48 -17.41
N VAL A 266 22.62 20.49 -17.75
CA VAL A 266 21.21 20.72 -18.10
C VAL A 266 20.45 21.36 -16.95
N ALA A 267 20.83 21.11 -15.70
CA ALA A 267 20.25 21.72 -14.50
C ALA A 267 20.37 23.25 -14.45
N THR A 268 21.31 23.86 -15.22
CA THR A 268 21.48 25.32 -15.26
C THR A 268 20.39 26.05 -16.04
N PHE A 269 19.62 25.33 -16.86
CA PHE A 269 18.51 25.93 -17.58
C PHE A 269 17.31 26.14 -16.64
N GLN A 270 16.77 27.36 -16.60
CA GLN A 270 15.66 27.73 -15.71
C GLN A 270 14.45 26.80 -15.85
N ALA A 271 14.08 26.38 -17.06
CA ALA A 271 12.96 25.48 -17.29
C ALA A 271 13.14 24.09 -16.59
N VAL A 272 14.39 23.63 -16.49
CA VAL A 272 14.72 22.40 -15.76
C VAL A 272 14.71 22.64 -14.25
N GLY A 273 15.36 23.71 -13.80
CA GLY A 273 15.43 24.07 -12.38
C GLY A 273 14.03 24.30 -11.77
N HIS A 274 13.16 25.08 -12.44
CA HIS A 274 11.79 25.31 -11.99
C HIS A 274 11.00 24.00 -11.91
N ARG A 275 11.11 23.12 -12.92
CA ARG A 275 10.42 21.82 -12.93
C ARG A 275 10.83 20.93 -11.76
N MET A 276 12.12 20.90 -11.41
CA MET A 276 12.59 20.14 -10.25
C MET A 276 12.16 20.78 -8.93
N ALA A 277 12.10 22.10 -8.87
CA ALA A 277 11.58 22.82 -7.71
C ALA A 277 10.08 22.52 -7.48
N ASP A 278 9.27 22.50 -8.54
CA ASP A 278 7.86 22.13 -8.46
C ASP A 278 7.69 20.68 -7.96
N CYS A 279 8.50 19.74 -8.47
CA CYS A 279 8.48 18.36 -7.98
C CYS A 279 8.86 18.28 -6.49
N TYR A 280 9.85 19.05 -6.06
CA TYR A 280 10.25 19.10 -4.65
C TYR A 280 9.13 19.62 -3.76
N ILE A 281 8.47 20.71 -4.17
CA ILE A 281 7.33 21.28 -3.44
C ILE A 281 6.19 20.26 -3.31
N ASP A 282 5.84 19.59 -4.41
CA ASP A 282 4.80 18.56 -4.43
C ASP A 282 5.13 17.39 -3.48
N ILE A 283 6.38 16.93 -3.47
CA ILE A 283 6.85 15.85 -2.60
C ILE A 283 6.77 16.27 -1.13
N GLU A 284 7.14 17.51 -0.79
CA GLU A 284 7.04 18.00 0.59
C GLU A 284 5.58 18.17 1.03
N CYS A 285 4.68 18.62 0.16
CA CYS A 285 3.25 18.63 0.45
C CYS A 285 2.70 17.21 0.67
N LEU A 286 3.08 16.25 -0.16
CA LEU A 286 2.75 14.84 0.02
C LEU A 286 3.29 14.31 1.36
N ARG A 287 4.55 14.62 1.71
CA ARG A 287 5.17 14.20 2.98
C ARG A 287 4.36 14.66 4.18
N LEU A 288 4.07 15.96 4.25
CA LEU A 288 3.37 16.56 5.37
C LEU A 288 1.95 16.01 5.52
N THR A 289 1.21 15.91 4.43
CA THR A 289 -0.17 15.40 4.46
C THR A 289 -0.22 13.90 4.75
N THR A 290 0.73 13.12 4.26
CA THR A 290 0.85 11.68 4.56
C THR A 290 1.08 11.46 6.05
N TYR A 291 2.08 12.12 6.65
CA TYR A 291 2.38 11.90 8.06
C TYR A 291 1.39 12.55 9.01
N GLN A 292 0.65 13.57 8.59
CA GLN A 292 -0.52 14.04 9.32
C GLN A 292 -1.59 12.94 9.40
N ALA A 293 -1.96 12.34 8.27
CA ALA A 293 -2.93 11.25 8.23
C ALA A 293 -2.45 10.03 9.05
N VAL A 294 -1.18 9.62 8.88
CA VAL A 294 -0.56 8.51 9.61
C VAL A 294 -0.59 8.74 11.12
N SER A 295 -0.24 9.94 11.60
CA SER A 295 -0.24 10.26 13.03
C SER A 295 -1.63 10.20 13.66
N LEU A 296 -2.66 10.63 12.94
CA LEU A 296 -4.04 10.55 13.41
C LEU A 296 -4.52 9.09 13.45
N LEU A 297 -4.23 8.31 12.40
CA LEU A 297 -4.56 6.89 12.33
C LEU A 297 -3.86 6.07 13.42
N ASP A 298 -2.62 6.37 13.71
CA ASP A 298 -1.82 5.71 14.75
C ASP A 298 -2.38 6.02 16.15
N SER A 299 -2.84 7.24 16.35
CA SER A 299 -3.48 7.71 17.59
C SER A 299 -4.98 7.34 17.66
N GLU A 300 -5.50 6.53 16.73
CA GLU A 300 -6.91 6.11 16.65
C GLU A 300 -7.91 7.28 16.63
N GLN A 301 -7.50 8.40 16.03
CA GLN A 301 -8.35 9.57 15.85
C GLN A 301 -9.05 9.55 14.49
N PRO A 302 -10.19 10.23 14.32
CA PRO A 302 -10.82 10.42 13.01
C PRO A 302 -9.84 11.04 12.03
N ALA A 303 -9.61 10.39 10.88
CA ALA A 303 -8.58 10.77 9.92
C ALA A 303 -9.03 10.72 8.45
N LEU A 304 -10.31 10.45 8.18
CA LEU A 304 -10.78 10.25 6.81
C LEU A 304 -10.50 11.46 5.90
N THR A 305 -10.65 12.67 6.42
CA THR A 305 -10.39 13.91 5.69
C THR A 305 -8.90 14.01 5.33
N GLU A 306 -8.02 13.78 6.29
CA GLU A 306 -6.56 13.86 6.11
C GLU A 306 -6.05 12.75 5.19
N VAL A 307 -6.61 11.54 5.28
CA VAL A 307 -6.31 10.44 4.35
C VAL A 307 -6.73 10.81 2.92
N GLN A 308 -7.91 11.39 2.72
CA GLN A 308 -8.36 11.85 1.41
C GLN A 308 -7.44 12.96 0.86
N ILE A 309 -7.04 13.93 1.70
CA ILE A 309 -6.11 15.00 1.31
C ILE A 309 -4.75 14.42 0.94
N ALA A 310 -4.20 13.51 1.76
CA ALA A 310 -2.95 12.83 1.46
C ALA A 310 -3.03 12.06 0.13
N LYS A 311 -4.15 11.39 -0.14
CA LYS A 311 -4.36 10.63 -1.37
C LYS A 311 -4.52 11.54 -2.60
N ILE A 312 -5.11 12.74 -2.45
CA ILE A 312 -5.15 13.77 -3.51
C ILE A 312 -3.71 14.19 -3.84
N TRP A 313 -2.91 14.55 -2.83
CA TRP A 313 -1.49 14.90 -3.04
C TRP A 313 -0.69 13.75 -3.62
N ALA A 314 -0.90 12.49 -3.17
CA ALA A 314 -0.24 11.32 -3.71
C ALA A 314 -0.52 11.12 -5.21
N GLY A 315 -1.78 11.30 -5.63
CA GLY A 315 -2.17 11.23 -7.03
C GLY A 315 -1.51 12.31 -7.87
N ASP A 316 -1.65 13.57 -7.49
CA ASP A 316 -1.13 14.72 -8.23
C ASP A 316 0.41 14.73 -8.28
N THR A 317 1.06 14.45 -7.15
CA THR A 317 2.53 14.34 -7.08
C THR A 317 3.02 13.21 -7.97
N GLY A 318 2.40 12.02 -7.88
CA GLY A 318 2.79 10.87 -8.71
C GLY A 318 2.68 11.17 -10.20
N HIS A 319 1.58 11.82 -10.61
CA HIS A 319 1.39 12.24 -11.98
C HIS A 319 2.48 13.22 -12.44
N ARG A 320 2.67 14.32 -11.70
CA ARG A 320 3.59 15.39 -12.08
C ARG A 320 5.05 14.93 -12.03
N VAL A 321 5.47 14.21 -10.98
CA VAL A 321 6.85 13.75 -10.82
C VAL A 321 7.20 12.71 -11.88
N SER A 322 6.32 11.73 -12.18
CA SER A 322 6.58 10.74 -13.23
C SER A 322 6.82 11.40 -14.58
N TYR A 323 5.96 12.36 -14.95
CA TYR A 323 6.10 13.08 -16.21
C TYR A 323 7.32 14.02 -16.24
N ALA A 324 7.54 14.78 -15.16
CA ALA A 324 8.64 15.75 -15.08
C ALA A 324 10.01 15.07 -15.14
N THR A 325 10.19 13.98 -14.38
CA THR A 325 11.46 13.25 -14.33
C THR A 325 11.80 12.59 -15.66
N GLN A 326 10.82 11.96 -16.34
CA GLN A 326 11.04 11.42 -17.69
C GLN A 326 11.39 12.53 -18.69
N HIS A 327 10.69 13.66 -18.64
CA HIS A 327 10.94 14.76 -19.58
C HIS A 327 12.34 15.35 -19.45
N VAL A 328 12.85 15.58 -18.24
CA VAL A 328 14.20 16.16 -18.08
C VAL A 328 15.34 15.17 -18.42
N HIS A 329 15.07 13.88 -18.43
CA HIS A 329 16.00 12.86 -18.93
C HIS A 329 15.99 12.75 -20.47
N GLY A 330 14.93 13.22 -21.14
CA GLY A 330 14.77 13.02 -22.58
C GLY A 330 14.65 11.53 -22.93
N GLY A 331 15.33 11.09 -24.00
CA GLY A 331 15.30 9.68 -24.44
C GLY A 331 15.78 8.69 -23.38
N THR A 332 16.72 9.05 -22.52
CA THR A 332 17.20 8.22 -21.41
C THR A 332 16.08 7.91 -20.41
N GLY A 333 15.09 8.80 -20.24
CA GLY A 333 13.99 8.62 -19.28
C GLY A 333 13.01 7.50 -19.64
N ILE A 334 13.01 7.05 -20.90
CA ILE A 334 12.19 5.93 -21.39
C ILE A 334 13.00 4.68 -21.71
N ASP A 335 14.33 4.74 -21.54
CA ASP A 335 15.20 3.61 -21.76
C ASP A 335 15.01 2.56 -20.67
N ARG A 336 14.77 1.31 -21.08
CA ARG A 336 14.56 0.18 -20.15
C ARG A 336 15.83 -0.24 -19.40
N GLU A 337 17.01 0.14 -19.88
CA GLU A 337 18.28 -0.07 -19.16
C GLU A 337 18.49 0.95 -18.03
N TYR A 338 17.88 2.13 -18.13
CA TYR A 338 17.94 3.16 -17.10
C TYR A 338 16.79 2.97 -16.08
N PRO A 339 17.02 3.00 -14.75
CA PRO A 339 16.04 2.51 -13.77
C PRO A 339 14.78 3.37 -13.61
N LEU A 340 14.75 4.62 -14.09
CA LEU A 340 13.69 5.60 -13.85
C LEU A 340 12.30 5.13 -14.25
N TRP A 341 12.15 4.43 -15.38
CA TRP A 341 10.86 3.99 -15.89
C TRP A 341 10.07 3.13 -14.88
N ARG A 342 10.77 2.33 -14.04
CA ARG A 342 10.15 1.52 -12.99
C ARG A 342 9.45 2.39 -11.96
N TYR A 343 10.13 3.47 -11.53
CA TYR A 343 9.56 4.44 -10.60
C TYR A 343 8.35 5.15 -11.22
N CYS A 344 8.44 5.55 -12.48
CA CYS A 344 7.34 6.20 -13.17
C CYS A 344 6.10 5.30 -13.24
N LEU A 345 6.24 4.00 -13.48
CA LEU A 345 5.12 3.05 -13.47
C LEU A 345 4.52 2.90 -12.07
N TRP A 346 5.34 2.81 -11.02
CA TRP A 346 4.86 2.75 -9.65
C TRP A 346 4.14 4.04 -9.23
N LEU A 347 4.66 5.19 -9.59
CA LEU A 347 4.00 6.47 -9.32
C LEU A 347 2.61 6.54 -9.95
N ARG A 348 2.44 6.01 -11.16
CA ARG A 348 1.15 5.95 -11.86
C ARG A 348 0.21 4.91 -11.24
N GLN A 349 0.72 3.77 -10.81
CA GLN A 349 -0.10 2.76 -10.13
C GLN A 349 -0.62 3.27 -8.79
N ASN A 350 0.24 3.80 -7.93
CA ASN A 350 -0.17 4.35 -6.64
C ASN A 350 -1.17 5.50 -6.77
N GLU A 351 -1.04 6.33 -7.83
CA GLU A 351 -2.03 7.37 -8.16
C GLU A 351 -3.42 6.77 -8.32
N MET A 352 -3.54 5.65 -9.04
CA MET A 352 -4.84 5.05 -9.39
C MET A 352 -5.40 4.14 -8.30
N THR A 353 -4.56 3.54 -7.46
CA THR A 353 -4.99 2.58 -6.44
C THR A 353 -5.83 3.26 -5.36
N LEU A 354 -7.00 2.69 -5.03
CA LEU A 354 -8.01 3.23 -4.10
C LEU A 354 -8.47 4.66 -4.44
N GLY A 355 -8.61 4.94 -5.71
CA GLY A 355 -9.13 6.21 -6.25
C GLY A 355 -8.05 7.26 -6.49
N CYS A 356 -8.06 7.83 -7.69
CA CYS A 356 -7.17 8.92 -8.08
C CYS A 356 -7.55 10.25 -7.40
N SER A 357 -6.73 11.30 -7.57
CA SER A 357 -6.96 12.62 -6.98
C SER A 357 -8.34 13.19 -7.31
N ALA A 358 -8.82 13.01 -8.55
CA ALA A 358 -10.15 13.46 -8.96
C ALA A 358 -11.29 12.74 -8.20
N ALA A 359 -11.17 11.42 -8.00
CA ALA A 359 -12.14 10.62 -7.25
C ALA A 359 -12.16 11.03 -5.77
N GLN A 360 -10.99 11.21 -5.14
CA GLN A 360 -10.87 11.65 -3.76
C GLN A 360 -11.39 13.08 -3.56
N THR A 361 -11.10 14.01 -4.50
CA THR A 361 -11.62 15.37 -4.47
C THR A 361 -13.15 15.37 -4.58
N ALA A 362 -13.70 14.54 -5.45
CA ALA A 362 -15.17 14.41 -5.58
C ALA A 362 -15.81 13.82 -4.32
N ALA A 363 -15.16 12.83 -3.69
CA ALA A 363 -15.63 12.25 -2.42
C ALA A 363 -15.63 13.29 -1.29
N LEU A 364 -14.54 14.06 -1.15
CA LEU A 364 -14.43 15.15 -0.19
C LEU A 364 -15.49 16.24 -0.44
N GLY A 365 -15.72 16.60 -1.73
CA GLY A 365 -16.75 17.55 -2.13
C GLY A 365 -18.17 17.08 -1.79
N ARG A 366 -18.48 15.78 -1.94
CA ARG A 366 -19.80 15.22 -1.52
C ARG A 366 -20.01 15.34 -0.01
N ARG A 367 -18.99 15.08 0.81
CA ARG A 367 -19.03 15.23 2.26
C ARG A 367 -19.28 16.67 2.69
N LEU A 368 -18.58 17.61 2.07
CA LEU A 368 -18.83 19.06 2.27
C LEU A 368 -20.26 19.47 1.91
N ALA A 369 -20.75 19.00 0.76
CA ALA A 369 -22.12 19.29 0.31
C ALA A 369 -23.19 18.68 1.23
N ALA A 370 -22.88 17.57 1.91
CA ALA A 370 -23.73 16.97 2.93
C ALA A 370 -23.70 17.69 4.29
N GLY A 371 -22.87 18.74 4.42
CA GLY A 371 -22.76 19.53 5.65
C GLY A 371 -21.83 18.94 6.70
N GLU A 372 -20.96 18.00 6.32
CA GLU A 372 -19.94 17.46 7.24
C GLU A 372 -18.92 18.53 7.61
N ALA A 373 -18.60 18.65 8.91
CA ALA A 373 -17.47 19.45 9.37
C ALA A 373 -16.18 18.67 9.09
N LEU A 374 -15.45 19.07 8.05
CA LEU A 374 -14.25 18.34 7.61
C LEU A 374 -13.01 18.66 8.46
N PHE A 375 -13.01 19.81 9.11
CA PHE A 375 -11.91 20.26 9.96
C PHE A 375 -12.49 20.65 11.34
N THR A 376 -12.15 19.90 12.36
CA THR A 376 -12.55 20.15 13.76
C THR A 376 -11.33 20.51 14.60
#